data_02e0e3671b86adde5f8140159812d4ff
#
_entry.id   02e0e3671b86adde5f8140159812d4ff
#
_cell.length_a   1.000
_cell.length_b   1.000
_cell.length_c   1.000
_cell.angle_alpha   90.00
_cell.angle_beta   90.00
_cell.angle_gamma   90.00
#
_symmetry.space_group_name_H-M   'P 1'
#
loop_
_entity.id
_entity.type
_entity.pdbx_description
1 polymer ?
#
loop_
_entity_poly.entity_id
_entity_poly.type
_entity_poly.pdbx_seq_one_letter_code
_entity_poly.pdbx_strand_id
1 'polypeptide(L)'
;MLNAKQQEYVDHAKKLFGKTTLSVAELKKANSKFGCKYAPQWLIKNKDYKVGKSLFKLPVEGDVVKNETPNKETEKILTPVETKKEAAYIVSSLTGNIVPKKDPIFVSFGNYPDIKSIVKSNRFYPVFITGLSGNGKTMGVTQACAEAKRELIRVNITIETDEDDLLGGYRLKDGQTVWQNGPVIEAMERGAILLLDEVDLASNKIMCLQPILEGSGVFVKKINKFVKPAQGFNVIATANTKGQGSDDGKFIGTNVLNEAFLERFPVTFEQKYPSVA
;
A
#
# COMPACT_ATOMS: atom_id res chain seq x y z
N MET A 1 31.80 -26.74 -9.11
CA MET A 1 31.78 -28.14 -9.67
C MET A 1 30.58 -28.87 -9.09
N LEU A 2 29.92 -29.69 -9.89
CA LEU A 2 28.87 -30.56 -9.42
C LEU A 2 29.45 -31.61 -8.45
N ASN A 3 28.70 -31.94 -7.40
CA ASN A 3 29.10 -33.07 -6.55
C ASN A 3 28.78 -34.41 -7.24
N ALA A 4 29.35 -35.54 -6.73
CA ALA A 4 29.22 -36.84 -7.36
C ALA A 4 27.73 -37.29 -7.59
N LYS A 5 26.83 -36.97 -6.63
CA LYS A 5 25.39 -37.28 -6.77
C LYS A 5 24.70 -36.39 -7.81
N GLN A 6 25.11 -35.16 -7.95
CA GLN A 6 24.59 -34.22 -8.96
C GLN A 6 25.05 -34.64 -10.36
N GLN A 7 26.28 -35.08 -10.50
CA GLN A 7 26.83 -35.58 -11.74
C GLN A 7 26.09 -36.85 -12.18
N GLU A 8 25.92 -37.80 -11.28
CA GLU A 8 25.17 -39.06 -11.54
C GLU A 8 23.73 -38.77 -11.99
N TYR A 9 23.09 -37.76 -11.38
CA TYR A 9 21.76 -37.32 -11.80
C TYR A 9 21.76 -36.75 -13.23
N VAL A 10 22.71 -35.88 -13.56
CA VAL A 10 22.84 -35.27 -14.88
C VAL A 10 23.05 -36.32 -15.96
N ASP A 11 23.94 -37.31 -15.72
CA ASP A 11 24.24 -38.35 -16.66
C ASP A 11 23.04 -39.29 -16.86
N HIS A 12 22.33 -39.59 -15.76
CA HIS A 12 21.09 -40.37 -15.85
C HIS A 12 20.00 -39.60 -16.63
N ALA A 13 19.82 -38.33 -16.38
CA ALA A 13 18.80 -37.51 -17.08
C ALA A 13 19.13 -37.39 -18.59
N LYS A 14 20.41 -37.20 -18.96
CA LYS A 14 20.87 -37.21 -20.34
C LYS A 14 20.61 -38.55 -21.02
N LYS A 15 20.91 -39.65 -20.35
CA LYS A 15 20.68 -41.02 -20.87
C LYS A 15 19.20 -41.34 -21.06
N LEU A 16 18.34 -40.83 -20.15
CA LEU A 16 16.90 -41.11 -20.16
C LEU A 16 16.16 -40.37 -21.28
N PHE A 17 16.55 -39.11 -21.54
CA PHE A 17 15.79 -38.22 -22.42
C PHE A 17 16.53 -37.84 -23.72
N GLY A 18 17.81 -38.13 -23.85
CA GLY A 18 18.62 -37.82 -25.06
C GLY A 18 18.72 -36.31 -25.34
N LYS A 19 18.39 -35.45 -24.38
CA LYS A 19 18.33 -33.98 -24.51
C LYS A 19 19.15 -33.32 -23.43
N THR A 20 19.62 -32.09 -23.71
CA THR A 20 20.35 -31.23 -22.74
C THR A 20 19.42 -30.21 -22.06
N THR A 21 18.19 -30.05 -22.54
CA THR A 21 17.19 -29.12 -21.97
C THR A 21 15.93 -29.91 -21.62
N LEU A 22 15.53 -29.86 -20.36
CA LEU A 22 14.42 -30.66 -19.82
C LEU A 22 13.38 -29.78 -19.13
N SER A 23 12.13 -30.19 -19.20
CA SER A 23 11.03 -29.60 -18.43
C SER A 23 11.04 -30.07 -16.97
N VAL A 24 10.33 -29.32 -16.10
CA VAL A 24 10.19 -29.71 -14.69
C VAL A 24 9.61 -31.12 -14.52
N ALA A 25 8.69 -31.54 -15.40
CA ALA A 25 8.11 -32.86 -15.38
C ALA A 25 9.15 -33.97 -15.71
N GLU A 26 9.99 -33.75 -16.73
CA GLU A 26 11.07 -34.66 -17.11
C GLU A 26 12.16 -34.70 -16.03
N LEU A 27 12.53 -33.58 -15.43
CA LEU A 27 13.46 -33.54 -14.30
C LEU A 27 12.94 -34.30 -13.08
N LYS A 28 11.63 -34.21 -12.79
CA LYS A 28 10.98 -34.96 -11.73
C LYS A 28 11.03 -36.48 -12.03
N LYS A 29 10.76 -36.85 -13.28
CA LYS A 29 10.80 -38.29 -13.72
C LYS A 29 12.22 -38.85 -13.62
N ALA A 30 13.25 -38.10 -14.00
CA ALA A 30 14.64 -38.51 -13.82
C ALA A 30 15.00 -38.70 -12.35
N ASN A 31 14.49 -37.85 -11.44
CA ASN A 31 14.81 -37.91 -10.03
C ASN A 31 14.10 -39.03 -9.26
N SER A 32 13.06 -39.62 -9.82
CA SER A 32 12.33 -40.76 -9.22
C SER A 32 13.21 -41.99 -9.03
N LYS A 33 14.22 -42.21 -9.88
CA LYS A 33 15.20 -43.28 -9.72
C LYS A 33 16.02 -43.15 -8.43
N PHE A 34 16.21 -41.93 -7.93
CA PHE A 34 16.93 -41.64 -6.70
C PHE A 34 16.02 -41.52 -5.47
N GLY A 35 14.80 -42.08 -5.54
CA GLY A 35 13.83 -42.08 -4.45
C GLY A 35 13.15 -40.72 -4.16
N CYS A 36 13.33 -39.71 -5.02
CA CYS A 36 12.80 -38.38 -4.82
C CYS A 36 11.53 -38.09 -5.65
N LYS A 37 10.45 -37.69 -5.00
CA LYS A 37 9.17 -37.37 -5.64
C LYS A 37 9.15 -35.99 -6.37
N TYR A 38 10.16 -35.15 -6.17
CA TYR A 38 10.22 -33.80 -6.69
C TYR A 38 11.42 -33.60 -7.62
N ALA A 39 11.35 -32.60 -8.51
CA ALA A 39 12.50 -32.25 -9.33
C ALA A 39 13.64 -31.67 -8.47
N PRO A 40 14.92 -31.83 -8.88
CA PRO A 40 16.06 -31.43 -8.05
C PRO A 40 16.11 -29.93 -7.83
N GLN A 41 16.00 -29.52 -6.56
CA GLN A 41 15.92 -28.11 -6.17
C GLN A 41 17.20 -27.32 -6.53
N TRP A 42 18.36 -27.94 -6.44
CA TRP A 42 19.63 -27.32 -6.79
C TRP A 42 19.74 -26.89 -8.27
N LEU A 43 18.99 -27.59 -9.15
CA LEU A 43 18.96 -27.28 -10.59
C LEU A 43 17.84 -26.25 -10.89
N ILE A 44 16.66 -26.41 -10.27
CA ILE A 44 15.50 -25.52 -10.51
C ILE A 44 15.72 -24.12 -9.93
N LYS A 45 16.36 -24.02 -8.75
CA LYS A 45 16.64 -22.74 -8.09
C LYS A 45 17.80 -21.98 -8.69
N ASN A 46 18.64 -22.63 -9.47
CA ASN A 46 19.78 -21.98 -10.10
C ASN A 46 19.37 -21.27 -11.40
N LYS A 47 19.52 -19.97 -11.45
CA LYS A 47 19.17 -19.11 -12.59
C LYS A 47 19.98 -19.44 -13.85
N ASP A 48 21.22 -19.89 -13.71
CA ASP A 48 22.13 -20.21 -14.81
C ASP A 48 21.65 -21.39 -15.67
N TYR A 49 20.83 -22.28 -15.08
CA TYR A 49 20.29 -23.45 -15.78
C TYR A 49 18.87 -23.21 -16.32
N LYS A 50 18.25 -22.05 -16.05
CA LYS A 50 16.89 -21.75 -16.51
C LYS A 50 16.92 -21.16 -17.91
N VAL A 51 16.36 -21.88 -18.89
CA VAL A 51 16.30 -21.47 -20.31
C VAL A 51 14.93 -20.92 -20.71
N GLY A 52 13.87 -21.20 -19.95
CA GLY A 52 12.51 -20.74 -20.25
C GLY A 52 11.55 -20.92 -19.08
N LYS A 53 10.25 -20.63 -19.30
CA LYS A 53 9.21 -20.58 -18.24
C LYS A 53 9.08 -21.85 -17.40
N SER A 54 9.47 -23.01 -17.94
CA SER A 54 9.50 -24.31 -17.25
C SER A 54 10.57 -25.24 -17.83
N LEU A 55 11.62 -24.69 -18.45
CA LEU A 55 12.68 -25.43 -19.15
C LEU A 55 14.02 -25.10 -18.49
N PHE A 56 14.81 -26.17 -18.24
CA PHE A 56 16.11 -26.08 -17.58
C PHE A 56 17.16 -26.84 -18.38
N LYS A 57 18.34 -26.22 -18.57
CA LYS A 57 19.49 -26.81 -19.21
C LYS A 57 20.24 -27.68 -18.21
N LEU A 58 20.61 -28.89 -18.59
CA LEU A 58 21.47 -29.73 -17.77
C LEU A 58 22.90 -29.18 -17.79
N PRO A 59 23.61 -29.12 -16.65
CA PRO A 59 25.01 -28.72 -16.59
C PRO A 59 25.92 -29.55 -17.48
N VAL A 60 26.95 -28.92 -18.03
CA VAL A 60 28.00 -29.58 -18.80
C VAL A 60 29.27 -29.64 -17.94
N GLU A 61 30.14 -30.63 -18.15
CA GLU A 61 31.44 -30.70 -17.45
C GLU A 61 32.21 -29.40 -17.63
N GLY A 62 32.52 -28.74 -16.49
CA GLY A 62 33.21 -27.45 -16.47
C GLY A 62 32.41 -26.30 -15.83
N ASP A 63 31.12 -26.44 -15.61
CA ASP A 63 30.31 -25.42 -14.94
C ASP A 63 30.62 -25.36 -13.43
N VAL A 64 31.10 -24.22 -12.96
CA VAL A 64 31.41 -23.97 -11.55
C VAL A 64 30.12 -23.60 -10.81
N VAL A 65 29.63 -24.50 -9.96
CA VAL A 65 28.53 -24.20 -9.04
C VAL A 65 29.07 -23.39 -7.87
N LYS A 66 28.76 -22.12 -7.78
CA LYS A 66 28.98 -21.32 -6.56
C LYS A 66 27.97 -21.72 -5.50
N ASN A 67 28.41 -22.52 -4.54
CA ASN A 67 27.67 -22.75 -3.30
C ASN A 67 27.97 -21.57 -2.37
N GLU A 68 27.03 -20.67 -2.19
CA GLU A 68 27.06 -19.69 -1.11
C GLU A 68 26.28 -20.24 0.09
N THR A 69 27.04 -20.63 1.14
CA THR A 69 26.55 -20.71 2.52
C THR A 69 26.43 -19.30 3.09
N PRO A 70 25.43 -19.03 3.94
CA PRO A 70 25.22 -17.68 4.45
C PRO A 70 26.26 -17.33 5.52
N ASN A 71 27.15 -16.42 5.22
CA ASN A 71 27.98 -15.76 6.24
C ASN A 71 27.64 -14.26 6.28
N LYS A 72 27.59 -13.75 7.50
CA LYS A 72 27.22 -12.40 7.89
C LYS A 72 28.20 -11.35 7.33
N GLU A 73 27.64 -10.15 7.19
CA GLU A 73 28.32 -8.86 7.05
C GLU A 73 28.93 -8.54 5.68
N THR A 74 28.19 -7.77 4.91
CA THR A 74 28.61 -6.44 4.40
C THR A 74 27.45 -5.78 3.65
N GLU A 75 27.02 -4.63 4.15
CA GLU A 75 26.20 -3.68 3.39
C GLU A 75 26.87 -3.34 2.08
N LYS A 76 26.27 -3.71 0.97
CA LYS A 76 26.57 -3.12 -0.35
C LYS A 76 25.30 -2.47 -0.89
N ILE A 77 25.40 -1.17 -0.96
CA ILE A 77 24.56 -0.22 -1.68
C ILE A 77 24.03 -0.87 -2.95
N LEU A 78 22.73 -1.14 -2.98
CA LEU A 78 22.01 -1.56 -4.19
C LEU A 78 21.93 -0.37 -5.15
N THR A 79 22.53 -0.52 -6.28
CA THR A 79 22.48 0.45 -7.39
C THR A 79 21.06 0.53 -7.99
N PRO A 80 20.64 1.69 -8.53
CA PRO A 80 19.23 2.01 -8.83
C PRO A 80 18.64 1.36 -10.09
N VAL A 81 19.05 0.16 -10.48
CA VAL A 81 18.61 -0.44 -11.76
C VAL A 81 17.41 -1.38 -11.62
N GLU A 82 17.10 -1.88 -10.41
CA GLU A 82 15.94 -2.79 -10.23
C GLU A 82 14.60 -2.08 -9.96
N THR A 83 14.64 -0.81 -9.57
CA THR A 83 13.43 -0.01 -9.28
C THR A 83 12.63 0.40 -10.51
N LYS A 84 13.21 0.35 -11.71
CA LYS A 84 12.49 0.76 -12.93
C LYS A 84 11.51 -0.28 -13.50
N LYS A 85 11.63 -1.56 -13.17
CA LYS A 85 10.71 -2.59 -13.70
C LYS A 85 9.46 -2.77 -12.84
N GLU A 86 9.55 -2.58 -11.52
CA GLU A 86 8.35 -2.60 -10.65
C GLU A 86 7.50 -1.34 -10.82
N ALA A 87 8.12 -0.19 -11.12
CA ALA A 87 7.42 1.07 -11.37
C ALA A 87 6.50 1.04 -12.60
N ALA A 88 6.71 0.11 -13.54
CA ALA A 88 5.87 -0.01 -14.73
C ALA A 88 4.48 -0.62 -14.47
N TYR A 89 4.29 -1.26 -13.30
CA TYR A 89 3.02 -1.91 -12.93
C TYR A 89 2.17 -1.11 -11.93
N ILE A 90 2.72 -0.04 -11.36
CA ILE A 90 2.00 0.83 -10.41
C ILE A 90 1.67 2.13 -11.12
N VAL A 91 0.38 2.39 -11.29
CA VAL A 91 -0.11 3.62 -11.91
C VAL A 91 -0.64 4.53 -10.82
N SER A 92 -0.08 5.75 -10.70
CA SER A 92 -0.66 6.78 -9.86
C SER A 92 -2.00 7.25 -10.43
N SER A 93 -3.01 7.33 -9.58
CA SER A 93 -4.33 7.85 -9.95
C SER A 93 -4.38 9.38 -10.01
N LEU A 94 -3.44 10.03 -9.31
CA LEU A 94 -3.41 11.48 -9.16
C LEU A 94 -2.17 12.07 -9.85
N THR A 95 -2.40 12.90 -10.85
CA THR A 95 -1.33 13.61 -11.57
C THR A 95 -1.35 15.10 -11.23
N GLY A 96 -0.16 15.72 -11.13
CA GLY A 96 0.00 17.15 -10.89
C GLY A 96 -0.07 17.55 -9.40
N ASN A 97 -0.17 18.85 -9.18
CA ASN A 97 -0.27 19.46 -7.86
C ASN A 97 -1.74 19.55 -7.44
N ILE A 98 -2.06 19.00 -6.29
CA ILE A 98 -3.40 18.94 -5.70
C ILE A 98 -3.57 19.85 -4.48
N VAL A 99 -2.80 20.94 -4.41
CA VAL A 99 -3.00 21.99 -3.40
C VAL A 99 -4.32 22.71 -3.69
N PRO A 100 -5.25 22.79 -2.71
CA PRO A 100 -6.52 23.48 -2.91
C PRO A 100 -6.33 24.97 -3.20
N LYS A 101 -7.29 25.55 -3.91
CA LYS A 101 -7.33 27.00 -4.11
C LYS A 101 -7.89 27.68 -2.86
N LYS A 102 -7.29 28.82 -2.52
CA LYS A 102 -7.82 29.67 -1.44
C LYS A 102 -9.12 30.31 -1.90
N ASP A 103 -10.16 30.21 -1.06
CA ASP A 103 -11.42 30.91 -1.26
C ASP A 103 -11.30 32.32 -0.68
N PRO A 104 -11.50 33.38 -1.48
CA PRO A 104 -11.35 34.75 -1.02
C PRO A 104 -12.44 35.19 -0.05
N ILE A 105 -13.59 34.54 -0.06
CA ILE A 105 -14.72 34.84 0.84
C ILE A 105 -14.74 33.99 2.11
N PHE A 106 -13.78 33.10 2.28
CA PHE A 106 -13.72 32.25 3.46
C PHE A 106 -13.40 33.06 4.72
N VAL A 107 -14.27 32.97 5.71
CA VAL A 107 -14.07 33.52 7.05
C VAL A 107 -13.70 32.43 8.02
N SER A 108 -12.56 32.57 8.70
CA SER A 108 -12.12 31.60 9.69
C SER A 108 -12.96 31.70 10.97
N PHE A 109 -13.37 30.56 11.51
CA PHE A 109 -14.10 30.49 12.77
C PHE A 109 -13.86 29.14 13.49
N GLY A 110 -14.29 29.06 14.72
CA GLY A 110 -14.19 27.83 15.54
C GLY A 110 -12.74 27.34 15.67
N ASN A 111 -12.54 26.07 15.42
CA ASN A 111 -11.24 25.39 15.59
C ASN A 111 -10.25 25.61 14.41
N TYR A 112 -10.56 26.53 13.49
CA TYR A 112 -9.72 26.77 12.30
C TYR A 112 -8.26 27.11 12.61
N PRO A 113 -7.91 27.97 13.61
CA PRO A 113 -6.51 28.28 13.92
C PRO A 113 -5.71 27.04 14.33
N ASP A 114 -6.31 26.13 15.11
CA ASP A 114 -5.66 24.92 15.56
C ASP A 114 -5.46 23.93 14.41
N ILE A 115 -6.50 23.72 13.59
CA ILE A 115 -6.43 22.88 12.37
C ILE A 115 -5.30 23.41 11.46
N LYS A 116 -5.24 24.72 11.24
CA LYS A 116 -4.21 25.35 10.42
C LYS A 116 -2.80 25.14 11.00
N SER A 117 -2.65 25.23 12.31
CA SER A 117 -1.38 25.00 13.01
C SER A 117 -0.92 23.56 12.84
N ILE A 118 -1.83 22.59 12.98
CA ILE A 118 -1.55 21.18 12.76
C ILE A 118 -1.13 20.91 11.31
N VAL A 119 -1.88 21.44 10.33
CA VAL A 119 -1.57 21.30 8.89
C VAL A 119 -0.20 21.89 8.56
N LYS A 120 0.17 23.03 9.14
CA LYS A 120 1.47 23.67 8.93
C LYS A 120 2.63 22.95 9.61
N SER A 121 2.39 22.21 10.67
CA SER A 121 3.44 21.60 11.50
C SER A 121 4.28 20.56 10.76
N ASN A 122 3.79 20.00 9.64
CA ASN A 122 4.39 18.86 8.93
C ASN A 122 4.63 17.61 9.81
N ARG A 123 3.96 17.53 10.97
CA ARG A 123 4.03 16.40 11.88
C ARG A 123 2.82 15.50 11.66
N PHE A 124 3.03 14.22 11.87
CA PHE A 124 1.93 13.26 11.91
C PHE A 124 1.15 13.44 13.20
N TYR A 125 -0.09 13.90 13.08
CA TYR A 125 -0.97 14.21 14.20
C TYR A 125 -2.43 14.04 13.76
N PRO A 126 -2.98 12.82 13.73
CA PRO A 126 -4.33 12.56 13.28
C PRO A 126 -5.39 13.37 14.03
N VAL A 127 -6.34 13.93 13.29
CA VAL A 127 -7.39 14.82 13.81
C VAL A 127 -8.76 14.28 13.45
N PHE A 128 -9.66 14.22 14.42
CA PHE A 128 -11.08 13.91 14.22
C PHE A 128 -11.92 15.16 14.44
N ILE A 129 -12.71 15.56 13.45
CA ILE A 129 -13.56 16.75 13.52
C ILE A 129 -15.02 16.32 13.46
N THR A 130 -15.72 16.49 14.54
CA THR A 130 -17.15 16.18 14.64
C THR A 130 -18.01 17.44 14.66
N GLY A 131 -19.27 17.31 14.35
CA GLY A 131 -20.26 18.39 14.44
C GLY A 131 -21.32 18.29 13.34
N LEU A 132 -22.39 19.03 13.48
CA LEU A 132 -23.56 18.97 12.61
C LEU A 132 -23.21 19.24 11.13
N SER A 133 -24.04 18.72 10.23
CA SER A 133 -23.86 18.93 8.78
C SER A 133 -23.95 20.41 8.42
N GLY A 134 -23.16 20.85 7.43
CA GLY A 134 -23.15 22.23 6.94
C GLY A 134 -22.45 23.25 7.83
N ASN A 135 -21.75 22.84 8.89
CA ASN A 135 -21.00 23.72 9.80
C ASN A 135 -19.56 23.99 9.35
N GLY A 136 -19.18 23.69 8.11
CA GLY A 136 -17.90 24.09 7.52
C GLY A 136 -16.68 23.23 7.87
N LYS A 137 -16.85 22.02 8.44
CA LYS A 137 -15.72 21.11 8.79
C LYS A 137 -14.76 20.89 7.61
N THR A 138 -15.28 20.36 6.53
CA THR A 138 -14.53 20.04 5.30
C THR A 138 -13.92 21.27 4.66
N MET A 139 -14.68 22.41 4.64
CA MET A 139 -14.22 23.68 4.11
C MET A 139 -13.05 24.23 4.93
N GLY A 140 -13.11 24.16 6.26
CA GLY A 140 -12.04 24.59 7.15
C GLY A 140 -10.73 23.85 6.88
N VAL A 141 -10.77 22.52 6.74
CA VAL A 141 -9.59 21.72 6.39
C VAL A 141 -9.04 22.11 5.02
N THR A 142 -9.91 22.24 4.02
CA THR A 142 -9.54 22.62 2.65
C THR A 142 -8.83 23.98 2.64
N GLN A 143 -9.36 24.98 3.35
CA GLN A 143 -8.76 26.30 3.42
C GLN A 143 -7.44 26.32 4.23
N ALA A 144 -7.34 25.53 5.28
CA ALA A 144 -6.09 25.36 6.02
C ALA A 144 -4.97 24.78 5.12
N CYS A 145 -5.29 23.80 4.29
CA CYS A 145 -4.36 23.23 3.31
C CYS A 145 -3.98 24.25 2.22
N ALA A 146 -4.96 25.00 1.70
CA ALA A 146 -4.74 26.07 0.72
C ALA A 146 -3.78 27.15 1.24
N GLU A 147 -4.00 27.64 2.46
CA GLU A 147 -3.15 28.66 3.10
C GLU A 147 -1.76 28.13 3.48
N ALA A 148 -1.67 26.86 3.87
CA ALA A 148 -0.41 26.21 4.17
C ALA A 148 0.35 25.73 2.91
N LYS A 149 -0.25 25.85 1.73
CA LYS A 149 0.25 25.31 0.45
C LYS A 149 0.54 23.81 0.53
N ARG A 150 -0.33 23.07 1.23
CA ARG A 150 -0.24 21.62 1.41
C ARG A 150 -1.17 20.90 0.44
N GLU A 151 -0.71 19.82 -0.16
CA GLU A 151 -1.55 18.95 -0.94
C GLU A 151 -2.63 18.32 -0.07
N LEU A 152 -3.84 18.24 -0.60
CA LEU A 152 -5.00 17.66 0.05
C LEU A 152 -5.62 16.59 -0.85
N ILE A 153 -5.67 15.36 -0.34
CA ILE A 153 -6.42 14.27 -0.95
C ILE A 153 -7.67 14.01 -0.12
N ARG A 154 -8.83 14.28 -0.70
CA ARG A 154 -10.14 14.06 -0.05
C ARG A 154 -10.76 12.78 -0.54
N VAL A 155 -11.26 11.98 0.39
CA VAL A 155 -12.02 10.76 0.15
C VAL A 155 -13.35 10.88 0.86
N ASN A 156 -14.44 10.87 0.11
CA ASN A 156 -15.78 10.76 0.70
C ASN A 156 -16.02 9.29 1.05
N ILE A 157 -16.25 9.04 2.32
CA ILE A 157 -16.51 7.70 2.83
C ILE A 157 -17.99 7.38 2.67
N THR A 158 -18.25 6.16 2.28
CA THR A 158 -19.62 5.61 2.18
C THR A 158 -19.64 4.22 2.81
N ILE A 159 -20.81 3.64 2.97
CA ILE A 159 -20.96 2.27 3.48
C ILE A 159 -20.31 1.22 2.56
N GLU A 160 -20.21 1.52 1.27
CA GLU A 160 -19.60 0.65 0.26
C GLU A 160 -18.07 0.75 0.23
N THR A 161 -17.49 1.84 0.77
CA THR A 161 -16.04 2.09 0.74
C THR A 161 -15.26 0.94 1.36
N ASP A 162 -14.30 0.39 0.61
CA ASP A 162 -13.52 -0.76 1.02
C ASP A 162 -12.00 -0.56 0.88
N GLU A 163 -11.23 -1.63 1.17
CA GLU A 163 -9.77 -1.61 1.11
C GLU A 163 -9.27 -1.28 -0.30
N ASP A 164 -9.95 -1.76 -1.35
CA ASP A 164 -9.56 -1.51 -2.74
C ASP A 164 -9.78 -0.06 -3.16
N ASP A 165 -10.82 0.59 -2.62
CA ASP A 165 -11.07 2.00 -2.86
C ASP A 165 -10.06 2.89 -2.13
N LEU A 166 -9.63 2.47 -0.95
CA LEU A 166 -8.74 3.24 -0.09
C LEU A 166 -7.27 3.03 -0.41
N LEU A 167 -6.81 1.77 -0.44
CA LEU A 167 -5.40 1.43 -0.63
C LEU A 167 -5.06 1.22 -2.11
N GLY A 168 -6.01 0.77 -2.92
CA GLY A 168 -5.83 0.51 -4.33
C GLY A 168 -6.15 -0.91 -4.74
N GLY A 169 -6.27 -1.12 -6.02
CA GLY A 169 -6.67 -2.39 -6.60
C GLY A 169 -6.14 -2.61 -8.01
N TYR A 170 -6.33 -3.81 -8.50
CA TYR A 170 -6.01 -4.12 -9.90
C TYR A 170 -7.07 -3.52 -10.84
N ARG A 171 -6.61 -2.88 -11.90
CA ARG A 171 -7.45 -2.31 -12.95
C ARG A 171 -6.97 -2.82 -14.31
N LEU A 172 -7.90 -2.96 -15.25
CA LEU A 172 -7.59 -3.27 -16.63
C LEU A 172 -7.25 -1.97 -17.37
N LYS A 173 -6.03 -1.85 -17.88
CA LYS A 173 -5.57 -0.72 -18.67
C LYS A 173 -4.84 -1.24 -19.91
N ASP A 174 -5.25 -0.81 -21.09
CA ASP A 174 -4.66 -1.20 -22.39
C ASP A 174 -4.52 -2.73 -22.55
N GLY A 175 -5.55 -3.49 -22.09
CA GLY A 175 -5.56 -4.95 -22.15
C GLY A 175 -4.65 -5.66 -21.14
N GLN A 176 -4.00 -4.91 -20.23
CA GLN A 176 -3.15 -5.45 -19.18
C GLN A 176 -3.74 -5.16 -17.79
N THR A 177 -3.58 -6.12 -16.89
CA THR A 177 -3.93 -5.92 -15.48
C THR A 177 -2.78 -5.19 -14.78
N VAL A 178 -3.05 -3.96 -14.34
CA VAL A 178 -2.09 -3.11 -13.62
C VAL A 178 -2.61 -2.79 -12.22
N TRP A 179 -1.71 -2.63 -11.27
CA TRP A 179 -2.05 -2.10 -9.97
C TRP A 179 -2.21 -0.58 -10.04
N GLN A 180 -3.29 -0.06 -9.49
CA GLN A 180 -3.52 1.37 -9.33
C GLN A 180 -3.58 1.70 -7.84
N ASN A 181 -2.72 2.63 -7.40
CA ASN A 181 -2.75 3.11 -6.03
C ASN A 181 -4.09 3.78 -5.73
N GLY A 182 -4.60 3.55 -4.54
CA GLY A 182 -5.74 4.27 -3.99
C GLY A 182 -5.32 5.60 -3.36
N PRO A 183 -6.30 6.46 -3.03
CA PRO A 183 -6.05 7.80 -2.51
C PRO A 183 -5.24 7.82 -1.20
N VAL A 184 -5.37 6.81 -0.37
CA VAL A 184 -4.61 6.69 0.88
C VAL A 184 -3.13 6.47 0.60
N ILE A 185 -2.80 5.53 -0.28
CA ILE A 185 -1.41 5.26 -0.67
C ILE A 185 -0.80 6.47 -1.36
N GLU A 186 -1.55 7.13 -2.25
CA GLU A 186 -1.13 8.37 -2.90
C GLU A 186 -0.81 9.48 -1.86
N ALA A 187 -1.67 9.66 -0.87
CA ALA A 187 -1.45 10.65 0.20
C ALA A 187 -0.19 10.32 1.01
N MET A 188 0.00 9.05 1.34
CA MET A 188 1.17 8.58 2.09
C MET A 188 2.47 8.82 1.31
N GLU A 189 2.52 8.42 0.04
CA GLU A 189 3.72 8.55 -0.80
C GLU A 189 4.07 10.02 -1.11
N ARG A 190 3.07 10.91 -1.20
CA ARG A 190 3.24 12.34 -1.45
C ARG A 190 3.50 13.17 -0.19
N GLY A 191 3.26 12.62 1.00
CA GLY A 191 3.28 13.40 2.23
C GLY A 191 2.13 14.41 2.33
N ALA A 192 1.01 14.15 1.65
CA ALA A 192 -0.17 15.01 1.60
C ALA A 192 -1.03 14.89 2.87
N ILE A 193 -1.97 15.81 3.03
CA ILE A 193 -3.06 15.68 4.00
C ILE A 193 -4.13 14.78 3.40
N LEU A 194 -4.44 13.67 4.06
CA LEU A 194 -5.56 12.80 3.74
C LEU A 194 -6.79 13.26 4.51
N LEU A 195 -7.84 13.65 3.81
CA LEU A 195 -9.14 14.00 4.41
C LEU A 195 -10.14 12.88 4.17
N LEU A 196 -10.49 12.17 5.23
CA LEU A 196 -11.56 11.18 5.24
C LEU A 196 -12.87 11.90 5.61
N ASP A 197 -13.71 12.16 4.62
CA ASP A 197 -14.93 12.94 4.82
C ASP A 197 -16.12 12.02 5.07
N GLU A 198 -16.94 12.37 6.06
CA GLU A 198 -18.12 11.60 6.50
C GLU A 198 -17.78 10.17 6.97
N VAL A 199 -16.72 10.04 7.76
CA VAL A 199 -16.19 8.74 8.19
C VAL A 199 -17.20 7.92 9.02
N ASP A 200 -18.20 8.56 9.60
CA ASP A 200 -19.30 7.91 10.34
C ASP A 200 -20.28 7.13 9.43
N LEU A 201 -20.17 7.24 8.11
CA LEU A 201 -20.85 6.36 7.16
C LEU A 201 -20.10 5.04 6.92
N ALA A 202 -18.85 4.94 7.38
CA ALA A 202 -17.99 3.80 7.10
C ALA A 202 -18.55 2.49 7.66
N SER A 203 -18.35 1.41 6.92
CA SER A 203 -18.46 0.06 7.45
C SER A 203 -17.16 -0.36 8.18
N ASN A 204 -17.17 -1.53 8.83
CA ASN A 204 -15.97 -2.06 9.50
C ASN A 204 -14.76 -2.28 8.56
N LYS A 205 -14.95 -2.19 7.25
CA LYS A 205 -13.86 -2.29 6.25
C LYS A 205 -12.83 -1.16 6.40
N ILE A 206 -13.20 -0.02 6.99
CA ILE A 206 -12.29 1.11 7.26
C ILE A 206 -11.14 0.76 8.24
N MET A 207 -11.26 -0.36 8.94
CA MET A 207 -10.22 -0.83 9.87
C MET A 207 -8.89 -1.14 9.16
N CYS A 208 -8.85 -1.26 7.84
CA CYS A 208 -7.61 -1.34 7.06
C CYS A 208 -6.70 -0.10 7.26
N LEU A 209 -7.27 1.02 7.72
CA LEU A 209 -6.52 2.26 8.01
C LEU A 209 -5.85 2.30 9.38
N GLN A 210 -6.09 1.34 10.27
CA GLN A 210 -5.50 1.36 11.63
C GLN A 210 -3.98 1.53 11.64
N PRO A 211 -3.18 0.74 10.87
CA PRO A 211 -1.72 0.90 10.87
C PRO A 211 -1.27 2.28 10.37
N ILE A 212 -2.06 2.88 9.48
CA ILE A 212 -1.79 4.19 8.90
C ILE A 212 -2.03 5.29 9.94
N LEU A 213 -3.10 5.17 10.72
CA LEU A 213 -3.41 6.11 11.82
C LEU A 213 -2.41 6.02 12.99
N GLU A 214 -1.67 4.94 13.08
CA GLU A 214 -0.54 4.78 14.01
C GLU A 214 0.76 5.41 13.47
N GLY A 215 0.78 5.87 12.22
CA GLY A 215 1.97 6.46 11.57
C GLY A 215 3.02 5.43 11.14
N SER A 216 2.73 4.15 11.24
CA SER A 216 3.71 3.07 11.00
C SER A 216 3.83 2.68 9.52
N GLY A 217 2.87 3.02 8.70
CA GLY A 217 2.75 2.55 7.32
C GLY A 217 1.89 1.30 7.19
N VAL A 218 1.69 0.84 5.97
CA VAL A 218 0.79 -0.27 5.66
C VAL A 218 1.44 -1.28 4.71
N PHE A 219 1.19 -2.56 4.97
CA PHE A 219 1.58 -3.63 4.06
C PHE A 219 0.44 -3.94 3.10
N VAL A 220 0.61 -3.55 1.84
CA VAL A 220 -0.35 -3.82 0.77
C VAL A 220 -0.18 -5.25 0.28
N LYS A 221 -1.01 -6.14 0.80
CA LYS A 221 -0.91 -7.60 0.59
C LYS A 221 -0.96 -8.01 -0.89
N LYS A 222 -1.81 -7.35 -1.68
CA LYS A 222 -2.04 -7.68 -3.10
C LYS A 222 -0.80 -7.52 -3.97
N ILE A 223 0.07 -6.59 -3.64
CA ILE A 223 1.33 -6.32 -4.37
C ILE A 223 2.58 -6.67 -3.56
N ASN A 224 2.41 -7.24 -2.35
CA ASN A 224 3.51 -7.62 -1.46
C ASN A 224 4.48 -6.45 -1.21
N LYS A 225 3.95 -5.24 -0.99
CA LYS A 225 4.74 -4.02 -0.79
C LYS A 225 4.38 -3.36 0.53
N PHE A 226 5.40 -2.95 1.30
CA PHE A 226 5.21 -2.11 2.47
C PHE A 226 5.37 -0.64 2.08
N VAL A 227 4.35 0.18 2.36
CA VAL A 227 4.34 1.61 2.07
C VAL A 227 4.49 2.38 3.38
N LYS A 228 5.53 3.20 3.45
CA LYS A 228 5.78 4.12 4.57
C LYS A 228 5.25 5.51 4.24
N PRO A 229 4.69 6.23 5.22
CA PRO A 229 4.28 7.61 5.00
C PRO A 229 5.51 8.51 4.79
N ALA A 230 5.45 9.36 3.75
CA ALA A 230 6.43 10.41 3.54
C ALA A 230 6.26 11.52 4.59
N GLN A 231 7.31 12.31 4.76
CA GLN A 231 7.29 13.45 5.68
C GLN A 231 6.17 14.42 5.33
N GLY A 232 5.42 14.83 6.33
CA GLY A 232 4.29 15.73 6.19
C GLY A 232 2.95 15.02 6.03
N PHE A 233 2.92 13.71 5.75
CA PHE A 233 1.66 12.98 5.74
C PHE A 233 0.90 13.17 7.07
N ASN A 234 -0.40 13.41 6.97
CA ASN A 234 -1.28 13.44 8.12
C ASN A 234 -2.70 13.06 7.72
N VAL A 235 -3.51 12.63 8.67
CA VAL A 235 -4.90 12.22 8.46
C VAL A 235 -5.84 13.14 9.23
N ILE A 236 -6.86 13.65 8.54
CA ILE A 236 -7.95 14.39 9.15
C ILE A 236 -9.25 13.68 8.77
N ALA A 237 -10.06 13.35 9.75
CA ALA A 237 -11.37 12.74 9.53
C ALA A 237 -12.49 13.71 9.94
N THR A 238 -13.58 13.74 9.18
CA THR A 238 -14.80 14.49 9.54
C THR A 238 -15.95 13.54 9.75
N ALA A 239 -16.84 13.87 10.69
CA ALA A 239 -18.05 13.14 10.98
C ALA A 239 -19.19 14.09 11.37
N ASN A 240 -20.42 13.67 11.16
CA ASN A 240 -21.60 14.40 11.62
C ASN A 240 -21.98 13.98 13.04
N THR A 241 -21.57 12.79 13.46
CA THR A 241 -21.75 12.24 14.79
C THR A 241 -20.41 12.14 15.52
N LYS A 242 -20.45 11.85 16.83
CA LYS A 242 -19.21 11.60 17.62
C LYS A 242 -18.69 10.16 17.46
N GLY A 243 -19.09 9.45 16.40
CA GLY A 243 -18.76 8.05 16.19
C GLY A 243 -19.73 7.08 16.89
N GLN A 244 -20.75 7.57 17.54
CA GLN A 244 -21.75 6.78 18.29
C GLN A 244 -23.02 6.49 17.50
N GLY A 245 -23.03 6.85 16.20
CA GLY A 245 -24.24 6.77 15.38
C GLY A 245 -25.23 7.90 15.69
N SER A 246 -26.46 7.81 15.16
CA SER A 246 -27.51 8.78 15.39
C SER A 246 -28.61 8.19 16.27
N ASP A 247 -28.60 8.52 17.56
CA ASP A 247 -29.64 8.07 18.50
C ASP A 247 -31.01 8.75 18.23
N ASP A 248 -30.97 9.95 17.63
CA ASP A 248 -32.17 10.78 17.36
C ASP A 248 -32.67 10.70 15.91
N GLY A 249 -32.12 9.78 15.11
CA GLY A 249 -32.55 9.54 13.72
C GLY A 249 -32.29 10.67 12.75
N LYS A 250 -31.59 11.75 13.15
CA LYS A 250 -31.28 12.90 12.27
C LYS A 250 -30.25 12.59 11.20
N PHE A 251 -29.38 11.60 11.45
CA PHE A 251 -28.34 11.20 10.51
C PHE A 251 -28.54 9.76 10.09
N ILE A 252 -29.46 9.55 9.15
CA ILE A 252 -29.78 8.23 8.60
C ILE A 252 -28.54 7.67 7.89
N GLY A 253 -28.20 6.42 8.20
CA GLY A 253 -27.06 5.71 7.57
C GLY A 253 -25.71 5.88 8.28
N THR A 254 -25.66 6.65 9.37
CA THR A 254 -24.44 6.68 10.20
C THR A 254 -24.32 5.41 11.02
N ASN A 255 -23.09 4.88 11.09
CA ASN A 255 -22.75 3.70 11.84
C ASN A 255 -22.06 4.07 13.17
N VAL A 256 -22.13 3.16 14.13
CA VAL A 256 -21.24 3.24 15.31
C VAL A 256 -19.84 2.88 14.86
N LEU A 257 -18.92 3.82 14.94
CA LEU A 257 -17.52 3.58 14.62
C LEU A 257 -16.87 2.71 15.69
N ASN A 258 -15.94 1.86 15.26
CA ASN A 258 -15.17 1.05 16.19
C ASN A 258 -14.33 1.96 17.10
N GLU A 259 -14.40 1.73 18.40
CA GLU A 259 -13.69 2.52 19.40
C GLU A 259 -12.18 2.50 19.18
N ALA A 260 -11.62 1.35 18.81
CA ALA A 260 -10.21 1.24 18.45
C ALA A 260 -9.79 2.10 17.24
N PHE A 261 -10.72 2.42 16.33
CA PHE A 261 -10.47 3.38 15.25
C PHE A 261 -10.45 4.81 15.78
N LEU A 262 -11.40 5.18 16.65
CA LEU A 262 -11.51 6.53 17.22
C LEU A 262 -10.32 6.88 18.15
N GLU A 263 -9.85 5.93 18.95
CA GLU A 263 -8.71 6.10 19.86
C GLU A 263 -7.40 6.48 19.15
N ARG A 264 -7.29 6.21 17.84
CA ARG A 264 -6.13 6.58 17.04
C ARG A 264 -6.12 8.04 16.57
N PHE A 265 -7.13 8.80 16.95
CA PHE A 265 -7.17 10.25 16.72
C PHE A 265 -6.89 10.98 18.05
N PRO A 266 -5.64 11.35 18.32
CA PRO A 266 -5.26 12.02 19.58
C PRO A 266 -5.88 13.40 19.75
N VAL A 267 -6.39 13.98 18.64
CA VAL A 267 -7.05 15.28 18.65
C VAL A 267 -8.47 15.13 18.14
N THR A 268 -9.43 15.56 18.95
CA THR A 268 -10.83 15.64 18.57
C THR A 268 -11.34 17.06 18.71
N PHE A 269 -11.91 17.62 17.64
CA PHE A 269 -12.56 18.91 17.65
C PHE A 269 -14.05 18.77 17.44
N GLU A 270 -14.83 19.49 18.25
CA GLU A 270 -16.25 19.68 18.01
C GLU A 270 -16.46 21.03 17.31
N GLN A 271 -16.82 20.98 16.03
CA GLN A 271 -17.10 22.16 15.23
C GLN A 271 -18.55 22.59 15.42
N LYS A 272 -18.76 23.77 15.99
CA LYS A 272 -20.07 24.39 16.14
C LYS A 272 -20.39 25.27 14.93
N TYR A 273 -21.64 25.66 14.75
CA TYR A 273 -21.99 26.71 13.80
C TYR A 273 -21.33 28.04 14.21
N PRO A 274 -21.01 28.89 13.24
CA PRO A 274 -20.55 30.25 13.56
C PRO A 274 -21.64 30.97 14.35
N SER A 275 -21.25 31.70 15.39
CA SER A 275 -22.17 32.59 16.09
C SER A 275 -22.62 33.72 15.15
N VAL A 276 -23.90 34.03 15.18
CA VAL A 276 -24.38 35.24 14.55
C VAL A 276 -23.73 36.41 15.28
N ALA A 277 -22.88 37.19 14.58
CA ALA A 277 -22.26 38.38 15.11
C ALA A 277 -23.22 39.55 14.96
#